data_ff0b592b8f58c84bad6457da3d61ad86
#
_entry.id   ff0b592b8f58c84bad6457da3d61ad86
#
_cell.length_a   1.000
_cell.length_b   1.000
_cell.length_c   1.000
_cell.angle_alpha   90.00
_cell.angle_beta   90.00
_cell.angle_gamma   90.00
#
_symmetry.space_group_name_H-M   'P 1'
#
loop_
_entity.id
_entity.type
_entity.pdbx_description
1 polymer ?
#
loop_
_entity_poly.entity_id
_entity_poly.type
_entity_poly.pdbx_seq_one_letter_code
_entity_poly.pdbx_strand_id
1 'polypeptide(L)'
;ASIGQTLGKTDDVIKSLTAATGDGKATLVTSNTVTQKIAEESGSLMEASSVIQHIASQTNLLAMNAAIEAAHAGEAGKGFAVVADEIRKLAEESSTQGKTITATLKTLSGEIETLSDSSKTAGEKFNAIFNLSEQVKDMSSRLMEAMKEQENGSREVLGAIKTINAVTNEVQAGSGEMLRGGEGVAEEMRKLDDLTRIIVDSMNEMASGAVQISNAVQDVNEITQKNKASIDNLAKEVKKFKV
;
A
#
# COMPACT_ATOMS: atom_id res chain seq x y z
N ALA A 1 -2.18 3.19 14.25
CA ALA A 1 -2.93 2.11 14.93
C ALA A 1 -3.95 1.42 14.01
N SER A 2 -4.65 2.16 13.15
CA SER A 2 -5.70 1.64 12.26
C SER A 2 -5.18 0.64 11.20
N ILE A 3 -4.07 0.93 10.51
CA ILE A 3 -3.56 0.09 9.42
C ILE A 3 -2.96 -1.22 9.95
N GLY A 4 -2.17 -1.18 11.02
CA GLY A 4 -1.63 -2.39 11.65
C GLY A 4 -2.72 -3.34 12.14
N GLN A 5 -3.80 -2.81 12.70
CA GLN A 5 -4.96 -3.60 13.11
C GLN A 5 -5.71 -4.22 11.92
N THR A 6 -5.80 -3.48 10.80
CA THR A 6 -6.40 -3.99 9.56
C THR A 6 -5.55 -5.13 8.97
N LEU A 7 -4.24 -4.99 8.96
CA LEU A 7 -3.31 -6.04 8.49
C LEU A 7 -3.40 -7.31 9.34
N GLY A 8 -3.51 -7.18 10.69
CA GLY A 8 -3.73 -8.32 11.57
C GLY A 8 -5.04 -9.07 11.24
N LYS A 9 -6.14 -8.35 11.01
CA LYS A 9 -7.40 -8.95 10.57
C LYS A 9 -7.28 -9.62 9.19
N THR A 10 -6.51 -9.04 8.27
CA THR A 10 -6.27 -9.62 6.95
C THR A 10 -5.54 -10.96 7.07
N ASP A 11 -4.54 -11.07 7.94
CA ASP A 11 -3.82 -12.32 8.20
C ASP A 11 -4.75 -13.41 8.77
N ASP A 12 -5.65 -13.06 9.69
CA ASP A 12 -6.65 -13.99 10.23
C ASP A 12 -7.64 -14.48 9.16
N VAL A 13 -8.08 -13.58 8.27
CA VAL A 13 -8.94 -13.94 7.13
C VAL A 13 -8.22 -14.88 6.16
N ILE A 14 -6.95 -14.61 5.86
CA ILE A 14 -6.12 -15.47 4.98
C ILE A 14 -5.96 -16.87 5.60
N LYS A 15 -5.66 -16.97 6.89
CA LYS A 15 -5.57 -18.26 7.59
C LYS A 15 -6.88 -19.03 7.49
N SER A 16 -8.01 -18.37 7.73
CA SER A 16 -9.34 -18.96 7.62
C SER A 16 -9.64 -19.41 6.18
N LEU A 17 -9.28 -18.61 5.18
CA LEU A 17 -9.46 -18.94 3.76
C LEU A 17 -8.58 -20.14 3.35
N THR A 18 -7.34 -20.19 3.81
CA THR A 18 -6.41 -21.31 3.55
C THR A 18 -6.96 -22.62 4.15
N ALA A 19 -7.46 -22.59 5.39
CA ALA A 19 -8.07 -23.72 6.05
C ALA A 19 -9.33 -24.18 5.29
N ALA A 20 -10.26 -23.27 4.98
CA ALA A 20 -11.48 -23.60 4.24
C ALA A 20 -11.19 -24.16 2.83
N THR A 21 -10.14 -23.66 2.17
CA THR A 21 -9.70 -24.18 0.87
C THR A 21 -9.13 -25.59 1.00
N GLY A 22 -8.39 -25.86 2.07
CA GLY A 22 -7.89 -27.20 2.40
C GLY A 22 -9.02 -28.21 2.64
N ASP A 23 -10.00 -27.82 3.44
CA ASP A 23 -11.18 -28.65 3.74
C ASP A 23 -12.04 -28.90 2.48
N GLY A 24 -12.23 -27.87 1.64
CA GLY A 24 -12.92 -28.00 0.35
C GLY A 24 -12.21 -29.01 -0.56
N LYS A 25 -10.89 -28.97 -0.64
CA LYS A 25 -10.09 -29.91 -1.42
C LYS A 25 -10.22 -31.36 -0.87
N ALA A 26 -10.16 -31.54 0.44
CA ALA A 26 -10.38 -32.86 1.07
C ALA A 26 -11.75 -33.40 0.80
N THR A 27 -12.77 -32.55 0.85
CA THR A 27 -14.16 -32.91 0.51
C THR A 27 -14.29 -33.36 -0.96
N LEU A 28 -13.62 -32.67 -1.89
CA LEU A 28 -13.59 -33.08 -3.30
C LEU A 28 -12.91 -34.43 -3.52
N VAL A 29 -11.82 -34.72 -2.82
CA VAL A 29 -11.14 -36.01 -2.89
C VAL A 29 -12.13 -37.15 -2.45
N THR A 30 -12.81 -36.92 -1.34
CA THR A 30 -13.83 -37.87 -0.85
C THR A 30 -14.98 -38.04 -1.85
N SER A 31 -15.49 -36.94 -2.42
CA SER A 31 -16.53 -36.96 -3.44
C SER A 31 -16.09 -37.75 -4.67
N ASN A 32 -14.86 -37.54 -5.16
CA ASN A 32 -14.33 -38.30 -6.30
C ASN A 32 -14.21 -39.79 -6.01
N THR A 33 -13.80 -40.17 -4.81
CA THR A 33 -13.74 -41.58 -4.40
C THR A 33 -15.14 -42.24 -4.40
N VAL A 34 -16.15 -41.51 -3.91
CA VAL A 34 -17.55 -41.98 -3.94
C VAL A 34 -18.06 -42.06 -5.38
N THR A 35 -17.79 -41.05 -6.21
CA THR A 35 -18.17 -41.04 -7.62
C THR A 35 -17.60 -42.23 -8.38
N GLN A 36 -16.32 -42.54 -8.15
CA GLN A 36 -15.67 -43.70 -8.76
C GLN A 36 -16.28 -45.00 -8.31
N LYS A 37 -16.63 -45.13 -7.03
CA LYS A 37 -17.33 -46.32 -6.52
C LYS A 37 -18.69 -46.49 -7.15
N ILE A 38 -19.45 -45.41 -7.32
CA ILE A 38 -20.76 -45.45 -8.02
C ILE A 38 -20.58 -45.88 -9.48
N ALA A 39 -19.51 -45.42 -10.15
CA ALA A 39 -19.20 -45.87 -11.52
C ALA A 39 -18.94 -47.38 -11.59
N GLU A 40 -18.15 -47.93 -10.66
CA GLU A 40 -17.86 -49.37 -10.59
C GLU A 40 -19.12 -50.20 -10.30
N GLU A 41 -19.95 -49.78 -9.34
CA GLU A 41 -21.21 -50.43 -9.00
C GLU A 41 -22.21 -50.37 -10.17
N SER A 42 -22.29 -49.23 -10.89
CA SER A 42 -23.15 -49.09 -12.09
C SER A 42 -22.68 -50.00 -13.22
N GLY A 43 -21.37 -50.17 -13.39
CA GLY A 43 -20.81 -51.14 -14.34
C GLY A 43 -21.21 -52.56 -14.01
N SER A 44 -21.11 -52.97 -12.75
CA SER A 44 -21.52 -54.31 -12.29
C SER A 44 -23.02 -54.56 -12.47
N LEU A 45 -23.85 -53.53 -12.21
CA LEU A 45 -25.32 -53.62 -12.44
C LEU A 45 -25.65 -53.73 -13.94
N MET A 46 -24.87 -53.06 -14.81
CA MET A 46 -25.04 -53.16 -16.27
C MET A 46 -24.74 -54.59 -16.76
N GLU A 47 -23.70 -55.22 -16.23
CA GLU A 47 -23.36 -56.61 -16.52
C GLU A 47 -24.46 -57.56 -16.03
N ALA A 48 -24.90 -57.40 -14.79
CA ALA A 48 -26.02 -58.18 -14.24
C ALA A 48 -27.32 -58.04 -15.07
N SER A 49 -27.64 -56.80 -15.52
CA SER A 49 -28.79 -56.54 -16.39
C SER A 49 -28.67 -57.27 -17.75
N SER A 50 -27.46 -57.32 -18.30
CA SER A 50 -27.17 -58.06 -19.54
C SER A 50 -27.41 -59.57 -19.36
N VAL A 51 -26.97 -60.13 -18.24
CA VAL A 51 -27.23 -61.54 -17.89
C VAL A 51 -28.75 -61.82 -17.78
N ILE A 52 -29.50 -60.92 -17.10
CA ILE A 52 -30.97 -61.06 -17.00
C ILE A 52 -31.62 -61.03 -18.38
N GLN A 53 -31.22 -60.15 -19.27
CA GLN A 53 -31.72 -60.08 -20.65
C GLN A 53 -31.43 -61.39 -21.42
N HIS A 54 -30.22 -61.92 -21.24
CA HIS A 54 -29.87 -63.21 -21.85
C HIS A 54 -30.75 -64.38 -21.32
N ILE A 55 -30.96 -64.48 -20.00
CA ILE A 55 -31.84 -65.47 -19.39
C ILE A 55 -33.27 -65.30 -19.89
N ALA A 56 -33.78 -64.09 -19.94
CA ALA A 56 -35.09 -63.77 -20.47
C ALA A 56 -35.26 -64.23 -21.93
N SER A 57 -34.25 -63.98 -22.77
CA SER A 57 -34.24 -64.45 -24.18
C SER A 57 -34.26 -66.02 -24.29
N GLN A 58 -33.45 -66.69 -23.46
CA GLN A 58 -33.43 -68.14 -23.43
C GLN A 58 -34.77 -68.72 -22.92
N THR A 59 -35.36 -68.10 -21.89
CA THR A 59 -36.64 -68.48 -21.32
C THR A 59 -37.74 -68.28 -22.36
N ASN A 60 -37.70 -67.19 -23.12
CA ASN A 60 -38.69 -66.98 -24.24
C ASN A 60 -38.58 -68.01 -25.30
N LEU A 61 -37.36 -68.43 -25.69
CA LEU A 61 -37.17 -69.54 -26.65
C LEU A 61 -37.65 -70.88 -26.11
N LEU A 62 -37.38 -71.15 -24.83
CA LEU A 62 -37.88 -72.41 -24.19
C LEU A 62 -39.40 -72.42 -24.10
N ALA A 63 -40.04 -71.32 -23.74
CA ALA A 63 -41.46 -71.16 -23.68
C ALA A 63 -42.14 -71.36 -25.07
N MET A 64 -41.51 -70.74 -26.10
CA MET A 64 -41.94 -70.91 -27.46
C MET A 64 -41.89 -72.41 -27.91
N ASN A 65 -40.82 -73.14 -27.61
CA ASN A 65 -40.64 -74.51 -27.93
C ASN A 65 -41.70 -75.38 -27.15
N ALA A 66 -41.97 -75.08 -25.88
CA ALA A 66 -42.98 -75.73 -25.07
C ALA A 66 -44.40 -75.48 -25.61
N ALA A 67 -44.72 -74.29 -26.07
CA ALA A 67 -45.96 -73.94 -26.72
C ALA A 67 -46.20 -74.78 -28.02
N ILE A 68 -45.14 -74.92 -28.82
CA ILE A 68 -45.16 -75.73 -30.04
C ILE A 68 -45.45 -77.20 -29.71
N GLU A 69 -44.78 -77.78 -28.72
CA GLU A 69 -44.96 -79.19 -28.33
C GLU A 69 -46.35 -79.40 -27.73
N ALA A 70 -46.85 -78.41 -26.92
CA ALA A 70 -48.22 -78.46 -26.40
C ALA A 70 -49.29 -78.43 -27.52
N ALA A 71 -49.05 -77.64 -28.54
CA ALA A 71 -49.96 -77.67 -29.73
C ALA A 71 -49.87 -78.98 -30.49
N HIS A 72 -48.72 -79.64 -30.52
CA HIS A 72 -48.54 -80.96 -31.16
C HIS A 72 -49.29 -82.09 -30.42
N ALA A 73 -49.40 -81.95 -29.06
CA ALA A 73 -50.17 -82.92 -28.22
C ALA A 73 -51.68 -82.74 -28.30
N GLY A 74 -52.23 -81.82 -29.06
CA GLY A 74 -53.69 -81.65 -29.31
C GLY A 74 -54.47 -81.34 -28.03
N GLU A 75 -55.56 -81.99 -27.84
CA GLU A 75 -56.46 -81.81 -26.65
C GLU A 75 -55.72 -82.00 -25.31
N ALA A 76 -54.80 -82.98 -25.22
CA ALA A 76 -54.03 -83.26 -24.02
C ALA A 76 -53.04 -82.18 -23.65
N GLY A 77 -52.61 -81.32 -24.60
CA GLY A 77 -51.66 -80.25 -24.41
C GLY A 77 -52.24 -78.87 -24.06
N LYS A 78 -53.59 -78.70 -24.07
CA LYS A 78 -54.24 -77.39 -23.89
C LYS A 78 -53.80 -76.63 -22.61
N GLY A 79 -53.68 -77.33 -21.48
CA GLY A 79 -53.28 -76.79 -20.21
C GLY A 79 -51.80 -76.33 -20.23
N PHE A 80 -50.91 -77.09 -20.89
CA PHE A 80 -49.53 -76.78 -21.06
C PHE A 80 -49.30 -75.58 -22.01
N ALA A 81 -50.12 -75.45 -23.07
CA ALA A 81 -50.02 -74.30 -23.98
C ALA A 81 -50.30 -72.99 -23.27
N VAL A 82 -51.30 -72.92 -22.38
CA VAL A 82 -51.57 -71.70 -21.57
C VAL A 82 -50.38 -71.31 -20.66
N VAL A 83 -49.76 -72.29 -20.00
CA VAL A 83 -48.58 -72.04 -19.13
C VAL A 83 -47.39 -71.61 -19.97
N ALA A 84 -47.16 -72.23 -21.13
CA ALA A 84 -46.05 -71.82 -22.02
C ALA A 84 -46.25 -70.38 -22.55
N ASP A 85 -47.47 -70.00 -22.94
CA ASP A 85 -47.73 -68.61 -23.35
C ASP A 85 -47.54 -67.61 -22.21
N GLU A 86 -47.93 -67.97 -20.98
CA GLU A 86 -47.70 -67.09 -19.82
C GLU A 86 -46.20 -66.95 -19.49
N ILE A 87 -45.42 -68.05 -19.54
CA ILE A 87 -43.93 -67.97 -19.36
C ILE A 87 -43.28 -67.11 -20.46
N ARG A 88 -43.76 -67.25 -21.71
CA ARG A 88 -43.31 -66.47 -22.85
C ARG A 88 -43.52 -64.98 -22.59
N LYS A 89 -44.72 -64.58 -22.14
CA LYS A 89 -45.08 -63.22 -21.82
C LYS A 89 -44.22 -62.65 -20.69
N LEU A 90 -44.01 -63.42 -19.61
CA LEU A 90 -43.12 -63.03 -18.51
C LEU A 90 -41.65 -62.82 -18.96
N ALA A 91 -41.18 -63.69 -19.87
CA ALA A 91 -39.86 -63.59 -20.46
C ALA A 91 -39.72 -62.32 -21.31
N GLU A 92 -40.72 -61.98 -22.15
CA GLU A 92 -40.75 -60.74 -22.93
C GLU A 92 -40.79 -59.50 -22.03
N GLU A 93 -41.57 -59.48 -20.96
CA GLU A 93 -41.63 -58.41 -19.96
C GLU A 93 -40.29 -58.28 -19.24
N SER A 94 -39.63 -59.35 -18.81
CA SER A 94 -38.34 -59.40 -18.18
C SER A 94 -37.23 -58.82 -19.08
N SER A 95 -37.25 -59.20 -20.38
CA SER A 95 -36.32 -58.68 -21.37
C SER A 95 -36.49 -57.15 -21.58
N THR A 96 -37.76 -56.70 -21.63
CA THR A 96 -38.09 -55.29 -21.78
C THR A 96 -37.60 -54.49 -20.57
N GLN A 97 -37.86 -55.04 -19.35
CA GLN A 97 -37.38 -54.39 -18.11
C GLN A 97 -35.85 -54.34 -18.04
N GLY A 98 -35.14 -55.40 -18.43
CA GLY A 98 -33.68 -55.41 -18.52
C GLY A 98 -33.11 -54.34 -19.48
N LYS A 99 -33.79 -54.15 -20.64
CA LYS A 99 -33.42 -53.07 -21.57
C LYS A 99 -33.58 -51.68 -20.96
N THR A 100 -34.69 -51.49 -20.22
CA THR A 100 -34.94 -50.21 -19.49
C THR A 100 -33.85 -49.94 -18.44
N ILE A 101 -33.51 -50.96 -17.64
CA ILE A 101 -32.43 -50.85 -16.64
C ILE A 101 -31.10 -50.49 -17.30
N THR A 102 -30.73 -51.16 -18.39
CA THR A 102 -29.50 -50.90 -19.14
C THR A 102 -29.48 -49.46 -19.67
N ALA A 103 -30.58 -48.95 -20.21
CA ALA A 103 -30.68 -47.57 -20.69
C ALA A 103 -30.50 -46.56 -19.55
N THR A 104 -31.14 -46.81 -18.39
CA THR A 104 -30.98 -45.95 -17.19
C THR A 104 -29.54 -45.92 -16.67
N LEU A 105 -28.89 -47.10 -16.60
CA LEU A 105 -27.50 -47.22 -16.17
C LEU A 105 -26.52 -46.54 -17.13
N LYS A 106 -26.80 -46.57 -18.44
CA LYS A 106 -26.01 -45.84 -19.44
C LYS A 106 -26.12 -44.31 -19.26
N THR A 107 -27.33 -43.82 -18.99
CA THR A 107 -27.53 -42.39 -18.65
C THR A 107 -26.79 -42.03 -17.37
N LEU A 108 -26.91 -42.85 -16.31
CA LEU A 108 -26.21 -42.65 -15.04
C LEU A 108 -24.68 -42.63 -15.23
N SER A 109 -24.13 -43.50 -16.08
CA SER A 109 -22.70 -43.49 -16.42
C SER A 109 -22.25 -42.15 -17.03
N GLY A 110 -23.04 -41.57 -17.92
CA GLY A 110 -22.74 -40.22 -18.50
C GLY A 110 -22.83 -39.09 -17.49
N GLU A 111 -23.78 -39.20 -16.52
CA GLU A 111 -23.86 -38.21 -15.42
C GLU A 111 -22.68 -38.31 -14.48
N ILE A 112 -22.20 -39.53 -14.19
CA ILE A 112 -20.98 -39.76 -13.37
C ILE A 112 -19.74 -39.20 -14.03
N GLU A 113 -19.58 -39.36 -15.35
CA GLU A 113 -18.45 -38.76 -16.12
C GLU A 113 -18.49 -37.23 -16.03
N THR A 114 -19.66 -36.62 -16.22
CA THR A 114 -19.86 -35.18 -16.08
C THR A 114 -19.52 -34.68 -14.66
N LEU A 115 -19.93 -35.44 -13.64
CA LEU A 115 -19.65 -35.16 -12.24
C LEU A 115 -18.13 -35.24 -11.95
N SER A 116 -17.45 -36.22 -12.50
CA SER A 116 -16.01 -36.41 -12.40
C SER A 116 -15.24 -35.20 -12.98
N ASP A 117 -15.61 -34.76 -14.18
CA ASP A 117 -15.02 -33.61 -14.84
C ASP A 117 -15.27 -32.27 -14.08
N SER A 118 -16.51 -32.14 -13.57
CA SER A 118 -16.87 -30.99 -12.73
C SER A 118 -16.05 -30.95 -11.43
N SER A 119 -15.84 -32.10 -10.80
CA SER A 119 -15.04 -32.25 -9.60
C SER A 119 -13.54 -31.93 -9.86
N LYS A 120 -13.01 -32.36 -11.00
CA LYS A 120 -11.65 -32.02 -11.43
C LYS A 120 -11.49 -30.51 -11.59
N THR A 121 -12.41 -29.87 -12.31
CA THR A 121 -12.44 -28.43 -12.50
C THR A 121 -12.53 -27.68 -11.17
N ALA A 122 -13.39 -28.15 -10.25
CA ALA A 122 -13.48 -27.57 -8.90
C ALA A 122 -12.14 -27.69 -8.13
N GLY A 123 -11.44 -28.85 -8.26
CA GLY A 123 -10.12 -29.06 -7.67
C GLY A 123 -9.07 -28.07 -8.20
N GLU A 124 -9.07 -27.79 -9.50
CA GLU A 124 -8.20 -26.78 -10.10
C GLU A 124 -8.50 -25.38 -9.56
N LYS A 125 -9.79 -25.02 -9.38
CA LYS A 125 -10.19 -23.75 -8.77
C LYS A 125 -9.75 -23.63 -7.32
N PHE A 126 -9.86 -24.68 -6.51
CA PHE A 126 -9.34 -24.68 -5.14
C PHE A 126 -7.83 -24.50 -5.10
N ASN A 127 -7.06 -25.11 -6.01
CA ASN A 127 -5.62 -24.88 -6.11
C ASN A 127 -5.30 -23.41 -6.48
N ALA A 128 -6.05 -22.81 -7.38
CA ALA A 128 -5.90 -21.40 -7.74
C ALA A 128 -6.20 -20.48 -6.54
N ILE A 129 -7.27 -20.75 -5.78
CA ILE A 129 -7.61 -19.99 -4.57
C ILE A 129 -6.49 -20.10 -3.52
N PHE A 130 -5.96 -21.31 -3.32
CA PHE A 130 -4.83 -21.52 -2.40
C PHE A 130 -3.61 -20.67 -2.79
N ASN A 131 -3.23 -20.70 -4.06
CA ASN A 131 -2.09 -19.91 -4.56
C ASN A 131 -2.31 -18.39 -4.42
N LEU A 132 -3.53 -17.92 -4.70
CA LEU A 132 -3.90 -16.52 -4.51
C LEU A 132 -3.86 -16.13 -3.02
N SER A 133 -4.28 -17.01 -2.12
CA SER A 133 -4.22 -16.77 -0.67
C SER A 133 -2.77 -16.62 -0.18
N GLU A 134 -1.84 -17.45 -0.68
CA GLU A 134 -0.41 -17.32 -0.37
C GLU A 134 0.17 -16.01 -0.92
N GLN A 135 -0.22 -15.57 -2.11
CA GLN A 135 0.20 -14.27 -2.65
C GLN A 135 -0.31 -13.10 -1.80
N VAL A 136 -1.58 -13.15 -1.36
CA VAL A 136 -2.14 -12.10 -0.49
C VAL A 136 -1.43 -12.08 0.87
N LYS A 137 -1.04 -13.24 1.40
CA LYS A 137 -0.25 -13.35 2.63
C LYS A 137 1.13 -12.70 2.50
N ASP A 138 1.85 -12.99 1.40
CA ASP A 138 3.15 -12.37 1.13
C ASP A 138 3.02 -10.84 1.00
N MET A 139 2.02 -10.38 0.25
CA MET A 139 1.72 -8.95 0.08
C MET A 139 1.39 -8.27 1.42
N SER A 140 0.62 -8.93 2.29
CA SER A 140 0.28 -8.43 3.64
C SER A 140 1.53 -8.31 4.51
N SER A 141 2.44 -9.29 4.45
CA SER A 141 3.72 -9.27 5.17
C SER A 141 4.61 -8.11 4.73
N ARG A 142 4.76 -7.92 3.42
CA ARG A 142 5.54 -6.80 2.84
C ARG A 142 4.93 -5.43 3.20
N LEU A 143 3.60 -5.34 3.21
CA LEU A 143 2.91 -4.12 3.62
C LEU A 143 3.14 -3.81 5.10
N MET A 144 3.18 -4.83 5.97
CA MET A 144 3.49 -4.66 7.39
C MET A 144 4.91 -4.14 7.60
N GLU A 145 5.89 -4.62 6.83
CA GLU A 145 7.27 -4.16 6.86
C GLU A 145 7.39 -2.69 6.40
N ALA A 146 6.75 -2.33 5.27
CA ALA A 146 6.70 -0.97 4.78
C ALA A 146 6.03 0.01 5.77
N MET A 147 4.98 -0.43 6.47
CA MET A 147 4.32 0.37 7.51
C MET A 147 5.23 0.61 8.72
N LYS A 148 6.04 -0.37 9.11
CA LYS A 148 7.04 -0.21 10.18
C LYS A 148 8.13 0.80 9.79
N GLU A 149 8.58 0.74 8.54
CA GLU A 149 9.54 1.70 7.99
C GLU A 149 8.94 3.12 7.95
N GLN A 150 7.68 3.25 7.51
CA GLN A 150 6.95 4.52 7.51
C GLN A 150 6.76 5.08 8.94
N GLU A 151 6.50 4.24 9.93
CA GLU A 151 6.40 4.68 11.34
C GLU A 151 7.73 5.27 11.83
N ASN A 152 8.86 4.60 11.52
CA ASN A 152 10.18 5.10 11.87
C ASN A 152 10.48 6.42 11.17
N GLY A 153 10.25 6.53 9.86
CA GLY A 153 10.41 7.78 9.11
C GLY A 153 9.53 8.93 9.66
N SER A 154 8.30 8.61 10.06
CA SER A 154 7.42 9.60 10.69
C SER A 154 7.96 10.11 12.03
N ARG A 155 8.59 9.24 12.83
CA ARG A 155 9.26 9.65 14.10
C ARG A 155 10.47 10.55 13.83
N GLU A 156 11.25 10.27 12.80
CA GLU A 156 12.38 11.14 12.39
C GLU A 156 11.89 12.51 11.94
N VAL A 157 10.84 12.58 11.13
CA VAL A 157 10.22 13.85 10.70
C VAL A 157 9.72 14.65 11.91
N LEU A 158 9.06 14.00 12.88
CA LEU A 158 8.64 14.67 14.12
C LEU A 158 9.83 15.20 14.95
N GLY A 159 10.95 14.46 14.96
CA GLY A 159 12.20 14.89 15.56
C GLY A 159 12.77 16.16 14.87
N ALA A 160 12.82 16.14 13.55
CA ALA A 160 13.27 17.28 12.75
C ALA A 160 12.40 18.54 12.97
N ILE A 161 11.08 18.38 13.03
CA ILE A 161 10.15 19.49 13.33
C ILE A 161 10.43 20.10 14.70
N LYS A 162 10.72 19.29 15.73
CA LYS A 162 11.10 19.81 17.06
C LYS A 162 12.38 20.64 17.00
N THR A 163 13.38 20.17 16.24
CA THR A 163 14.64 20.89 16.03
C THR A 163 14.40 22.20 15.29
N ILE A 164 13.59 22.21 14.23
CA ILE A 164 13.22 23.43 13.49
C ILE A 164 12.55 24.44 14.42
N ASN A 165 11.62 24.02 15.28
CA ASN A 165 10.97 24.90 16.25
C ASN A 165 11.98 25.51 17.25
N ALA A 166 12.96 24.73 17.73
CA ALA A 166 14.01 25.23 18.61
C ALA A 166 14.86 26.31 17.90
N VAL A 167 15.33 26.02 16.68
CA VAL A 167 16.10 26.98 15.85
C VAL A 167 15.28 28.24 15.54
N THR A 168 13.99 28.09 15.27
CA THR A 168 13.10 29.25 15.01
C THR A 168 13.03 30.17 16.24
N ASN A 169 12.95 29.63 17.44
CA ASN A 169 12.96 30.41 18.68
C ASN A 169 14.32 31.10 18.92
N GLU A 170 15.43 30.43 18.59
CA GLU A 170 16.77 31.04 18.64
C GLU A 170 16.90 32.20 17.66
N VAL A 171 16.45 32.04 16.42
CA VAL A 171 16.45 33.12 15.40
C VAL A 171 15.57 34.28 15.85
N GLN A 172 14.43 34.03 16.47
CA GLN A 172 13.57 35.09 17.00
C GLN A 172 14.26 35.86 18.15
N ALA A 173 14.93 35.17 19.06
CA ALA A 173 15.68 35.80 20.15
C ALA A 173 16.84 36.62 19.60
N GLY A 174 17.63 36.06 18.68
CA GLY A 174 18.75 36.77 18.02
C GLY A 174 18.31 38.00 17.21
N SER A 175 17.12 37.89 16.54
CA SER A 175 16.54 39.06 15.85
C SER A 175 16.15 40.18 16.83
N GLY A 176 15.63 39.82 18.01
CA GLY A 176 15.35 40.80 19.07
C GLY A 176 16.61 41.47 19.65
N GLU A 177 17.71 40.74 19.78
CA GLU A 177 19.00 41.29 20.17
C GLU A 177 19.60 42.19 19.08
N MET A 178 19.50 41.81 17.82
CA MET A 178 19.94 42.60 16.68
C MET A 178 19.17 43.93 16.58
N LEU A 179 17.85 43.91 16.83
CA LEU A 179 17.05 45.13 16.86
C LEU A 179 17.55 46.11 17.97
N ARG A 180 17.76 45.61 19.20
CA ARG A 180 18.25 46.38 20.33
C ARG A 180 19.69 46.92 20.06
N GLY A 181 20.53 46.10 19.44
CA GLY A 181 21.87 46.55 18.99
C GLY A 181 21.80 47.64 17.95
N GLY A 182 20.88 47.55 16.99
CA GLY A 182 20.62 48.58 15.98
C GLY A 182 20.14 49.91 16.58
N GLU A 183 19.23 49.84 17.57
CA GLU A 183 18.80 51.04 18.33
C GLU A 183 19.94 51.68 19.06
N GLY A 184 20.85 50.90 19.70
CA GLY A 184 22.03 51.39 20.37
C GLY A 184 22.99 52.08 19.38
N VAL A 185 23.25 51.49 18.21
CA VAL A 185 24.08 52.13 17.16
C VAL A 185 23.47 53.47 16.69
N ALA A 186 22.14 53.49 16.50
CA ALA A 186 21.46 54.75 16.10
C ALA A 186 21.59 55.85 17.17
N GLU A 187 21.60 55.52 18.44
CA GLU A 187 21.80 56.46 19.54
C GLU A 187 23.25 56.99 19.55
N GLU A 188 24.26 56.13 19.41
CA GLU A 188 25.66 56.54 19.32
C GLU A 188 25.94 57.40 18.08
N MET A 189 25.28 57.14 16.96
CA MET A 189 25.35 57.99 15.75
C MET A 189 24.80 59.40 15.99
N ARG A 190 23.75 59.57 16.79
CA ARG A 190 23.23 60.90 17.20
C ARG A 190 24.23 61.64 18.07
N LYS A 191 24.85 60.94 19.03
CA LYS A 191 25.92 61.56 19.86
C LYS A 191 27.10 61.99 19.01
N LEU A 192 27.47 61.23 17.98
CA LEU A 192 28.55 61.59 17.02
C LEU A 192 28.18 62.82 16.21
N ASP A 193 26.91 62.98 15.79
CA ASP A 193 26.42 64.19 15.10
C ASP A 193 26.56 65.44 16.01
N ASP A 194 26.09 65.33 17.26
CA ASP A 194 26.20 66.42 18.25
C ASP A 194 27.65 66.78 18.51
N LEU A 195 28.54 65.79 18.68
CA LEU A 195 29.96 66.03 18.87
C LEU A 195 30.62 66.72 17.65
N THR A 196 30.22 66.34 16.45
CA THR A 196 30.69 66.95 15.20
C THR A 196 30.24 68.37 15.11
N ARG A 197 29.05 68.77 15.55
CA ARG A 197 28.59 70.17 15.64
C ARG A 197 29.49 71.00 16.62
N ILE A 198 29.72 70.43 17.81
CA ILE A 198 30.60 71.10 18.79
C ILE A 198 32.03 71.35 18.22
N ILE A 199 32.54 70.34 17.48
CA ILE A 199 33.89 70.52 16.81
C ILE A 199 33.84 71.64 15.77
N VAL A 200 32.78 71.70 14.94
CA VAL A 200 32.60 72.70 13.91
C VAL A 200 32.51 74.10 14.56
N ASP A 201 31.74 74.27 15.64
CA ASP A 201 31.62 75.52 16.37
C ASP A 201 32.95 75.93 17.00
N SER A 202 33.68 75.02 17.62
CA SER A 202 35.04 75.26 18.18
C SER A 202 36.08 75.67 17.11
N MET A 203 35.96 75.03 15.91
CA MET A 203 36.84 75.44 14.78
C MET A 203 36.52 76.81 14.26
N ASN A 204 35.26 77.25 14.26
CA ASN A 204 34.85 78.59 13.89
C ASN A 204 35.38 79.65 14.90
N GLU A 205 35.25 79.31 16.22
CA GLU A 205 35.85 80.14 17.25
C GLU A 205 37.40 80.29 17.12
N MET A 206 38.06 79.16 16.86
CA MET A 206 39.50 79.10 16.64
C MET A 206 39.92 79.93 15.42
N ALA A 207 39.14 79.86 14.33
CA ALA A 207 39.38 80.67 13.13
C ALA A 207 39.23 82.18 13.43
N SER A 208 38.21 82.55 14.21
CA SER A 208 37.99 83.94 14.66
C SER A 208 39.12 84.38 15.57
N GLY A 209 39.54 83.53 16.51
CA GLY A 209 40.70 83.81 17.37
C GLY A 209 42.03 84.00 16.60
N ALA A 210 42.26 83.21 15.56
CA ALA A 210 43.42 83.33 14.68
C ALA A 210 43.46 84.68 13.92
N VAL A 211 42.30 85.17 13.47
CA VAL A 211 42.16 86.49 12.84
C VAL A 211 42.50 87.63 13.85
N GLN A 212 42.02 87.52 15.10
CA GLN A 212 42.30 88.45 16.15
C GLN A 212 43.81 88.49 16.48
N ILE A 213 44.45 87.34 16.58
CA ILE A 213 45.91 87.26 16.79
C ILE A 213 46.65 87.88 15.64
N SER A 214 46.23 87.61 14.38
CA SER A 214 46.86 88.24 13.20
C SER A 214 46.75 89.75 13.23
N ASN A 215 45.64 90.34 13.60
CA ASN A 215 45.44 91.76 13.75
C ASN A 215 46.30 92.34 14.88
N ALA A 216 46.37 91.67 16.05
CA ALA A 216 47.22 92.09 17.16
C ALA A 216 48.73 92.08 16.78
N VAL A 217 49.17 91.06 16.01
CA VAL A 217 50.55 91.01 15.49
C VAL A 217 50.86 92.22 14.56
N GLN A 218 49.84 92.58 13.72
CA GLN A 218 50.00 93.76 12.82
C GLN A 218 50.09 95.06 13.62
N ASP A 219 49.24 95.23 14.68
CA ASP A 219 49.31 96.38 15.56
C ASP A 219 50.66 96.49 16.30
N VAL A 220 51.14 95.32 16.80
CA VAL A 220 52.50 95.28 17.43
C VAL A 220 53.59 95.65 16.44
N ASN A 221 53.49 95.26 15.19
CA ASN A 221 54.49 95.64 14.16
C ASN A 221 54.40 97.10 13.84
N GLU A 222 53.22 97.73 13.75
CA GLU A 222 53.06 99.16 13.57
C GLU A 222 53.63 99.98 14.75
N ILE A 223 53.32 99.57 15.98
CA ILE A 223 53.92 100.19 17.20
C ILE A 223 55.46 100.09 17.20
N THR A 224 55.98 98.93 16.79
CA THR A 224 57.44 98.68 16.70
C THR A 224 58.08 99.61 15.68
N GLN A 225 57.45 99.84 14.52
CA GLN A 225 57.91 100.77 13.49
C GLN A 225 57.89 102.22 14.02
N LYS A 226 56.81 102.65 14.71
CA LYS A 226 56.66 103.93 15.33
C LYS A 226 57.75 104.15 16.40
N ASN A 227 57.98 103.14 17.22
CA ASN A 227 59.07 103.20 18.24
C ASN A 227 60.45 103.35 17.60
N LYS A 228 60.75 102.58 16.53
CA LYS A 228 61.98 102.70 15.79
C LYS A 228 62.18 104.12 15.21
N ALA A 229 61.11 104.65 14.58
CA ALA A 229 61.16 106.04 14.06
C ALA A 229 61.34 107.04 15.20
N SER A 230 60.75 106.88 16.38
CA SER A 230 60.93 107.72 17.53
C SER A 230 62.34 107.64 18.11
N ILE A 231 62.93 106.44 18.19
CA ILE A 231 64.33 106.23 18.58
C ILE A 231 65.29 106.88 17.60
N ASP A 232 65.09 106.75 16.29
CA ASP A 232 65.91 107.37 15.27
C ASP A 232 65.79 108.88 15.34
N ASN A 233 64.63 109.44 15.64
CA ASN A 233 64.48 110.88 15.85
C ASN A 233 65.17 111.34 17.12
N LEU A 234 65.05 110.60 18.24
CA LEU A 234 65.74 110.88 19.50
C LEU A 234 67.26 110.84 19.29
N ALA A 235 67.78 109.83 18.55
CA ALA A 235 69.18 109.72 18.22
C ALA A 235 69.69 110.91 17.37
N LYS A 236 68.88 111.44 16.49
CA LYS A 236 69.17 112.65 15.72
C LYS A 236 69.24 113.95 16.61
N GLU A 237 68.24 114.02 17.53
CA GLU A 237 68.25 115.21 18.44
C GLU A 237 69.36 115.09 19.42
N VAL A 238 69.65 113.90 19.96
CA VAL A 238 70.91 113.83 20.84
C VAL A 238 72.19 114.16 20.11
N LYS A 239 72.26 113.78 18.83
CA LYS A 239 73.45 114.21 18.00
C LYS A 239 73.61 115.78 17.87
N LYS A 240 72.52 116.55 18.01
CA LYS A 240 72.57 118.02 17.97
C LYS A 240 73.19 118.62 19.25
N PHE A 241 73.24 117.90 20.35
CA PHE A 241 73.74 118.26 21.64
C PHE A 241 75.25 117.90 21.87
N LYS A 242 75.88 117.34 20.86
CA LYS A 242 77.36 117.19 20.93
C LYS A 242 78.00 118.51 20.61
N VAL A 243 78.43 119.15 21.69
CA VAL A 243 79.46 120.09 21.68
C VAL A 243 80.81 119.39 21.71
#